data_a1c8f352767d38749bbd9311fc17d1c2
#
_entry.id   a1c8f352767d38749bbd9311fc17d1c2
#
_cell.length_a   1.000
_cell.length_b   1.000
_cell.length_c   1.000
_cell.angle_alpha   90.00
_cell.angle_beta   90.00
_cell.angle_gamma   90.00
#
_symmetry.space_group_name_H-M   'P 1'
#
loop_
_entity.id
_entity.type
_entity.pdbx_description
1 polymer ?
#
loop_
_entity_poly.entity_id
_entity_poly.type
_entity_poly.pdbx_seq_one_letter_code
_entity_poly.pdbx_strand_id
1 'polypeptide(L)'
;SLGLSDSILFDKNDYRLRPDSQQQIHSMAARLAETGITHSRLEGHTDNYGEDSYNEALSLKRANSVADAWAEGAKIPRSNLTTRGLGKK
;
A
#
# COMPACT_ATOMS: atom_id res chain seq x y z
N SER A 1 -8.16 6.09 -7.32
CA SER A 1 -7.68 5.55 -6.05
C SER A 1 -8.54 4.36 -5.67
N LEU A 2 -7.94 3.32 -5.15
CA LEU A 2 -8.65 2.10 -4.78
C LEU A 2 -9.33 2.17 -3.42
N GLY A 3 -9.03 3.20 -2.64
CA GLY A 3 -9.73 3.47 -1.40
C GLY A 3 -9.64 2.37 -0.35
N LEU A 4 -8.51 1.69 -0.24
CA LEU A 4 -8.32 0.66 0.75
C LEU A 4 -8.09 1.27 2.13
N SER A 5 -8.81 0.77 3.12
CA SER A 5 -8.72 1.27 4.48
C SER A 5 -7.54 0.65 5.23
N ASP A 6 -6.77 1.47 5.94
CA ASP A 6 -5.66 1.03 6.78
C ASP A 6 -6.07 -0.04 7.79
N SER A 7 -7.25 0.12 8.39
CA SER A 7 -7.71 -0.78 9.44
C SER A 7 -8.02 -2.19 8.91
N ILE A 8 -8.27 -2.31 7.62
CA ILE A 8 -8.49 -3.60 6.98
C ILE A 8 -7.17 -4.27 6.62
N LEU A 9 -6.19 -3.48 6.20
CA LEU A 9 -4.93 -3.98 5.67
C LEU A 9 -3.88 -4.27 6.75
N PHE A 10 -3.88 -3.49 7.82
CA PHE A 10 -2.81 -3.52 8.81
C PHE A 10 -3.35 -3.55 10.23
N ASP A 11 -2.61 -4.20 11.11
CA ASP A 11 -2.85 -4.10 12.54
C ASP A 11 -2.36 -2.74 13.05
N LYS A 12 -2.80 -2.36 14.24
CA LYS A 12 -2.44 -1.09 14.85
C LYS A 12 -0.92 -0.95 14.94
N ASN A 13 -0.41 0.18 14.52
CA ASN A 13 1.02 0.52 14.53
C ASN A 13 1.90 -0.43 13.72
N ASP A 14 1.32 -1.28 12.90
CA ASP A 14 2.05 -2.21 12.06
C ASP A 14 2.05 -1.74 10.61
N TYR A 15 3.08 -2.11 9.88
CA TYR A 15 3.19 -1.84 8.44
C TYR A 15 3.26 -3.12 7.61
N ARG A 16 3.13 -4.28 8.26
CA ARG A 16 3.09 -5.56 7.55
C ARG A 16 1.63 -5.87 7.20
N LEU A 17 1.42 -6.21 5.94
CA LEU A 17 0.08 -6.58 5.49
C LEU A 17 -0.39 -7.84 6.20
N ARG A 18 -1.65 -7.84 6.59
CA ARG A 18 -2.29 -9.05 7.10
C ARG A 18 -2.35 -10.08 5.98
N PRO A 19 -2.26 -11.39 6.29
CA PRO A 19 -2.20 -12.42 5.25
C PRO A 19 -3.36 -12.38 4.25
N ASP A 20 -4.57 -12.17 4.73
CA ASP A 20 -5.75 -12.07 3.86
C ASP A 20 -5.70 -10.81 3.00
N SER A 21 -5.19 -9.71 3.54
CA SER A 21 -5.05 -8.46 2.80
C SER A 21 -3.98 -8.57 1.72
N GLN A 22 -2.89 -9.27 2.02
CA GLN A 22 -1.85 -9.50 1.02
C GLN A 22 -2.42 -10.22 -0.19
N GLN A 23 -3.25 -11.22 0.03
CA GLN A 23 -3.88 -11.97 -1.05
C GLN A 23 -4.84 -11.10 -1.86
N GLN A 24 -5.61 -10.24 -1.20
CA GLN A 24 -6.48 -9.29 -1.88
C GLN A 24 -5.68 -8.33 -2.78
N ILE A 25 -4.58 -7.81 -2.27
CA ILE A 25 -3.72 -6.91 -3.04
C ILE A 25 -3.15 -7.65 -4.26
N HIS A 26 -2.69 -8.88 -4.10
CA HIS A 26 -2.21 -9.69 -5.21
C HIS A 26 -3.26 -9.83 -6.30
N SER A 27 -4.48 -10.15 -5.93
CA SER A 27 -5.58 -10.35 -6.89
C SER A 27 -5.95 -9.06 -7.62
N MET A 28 -6.02 -7.95 -6.89
CA MET A 28 -6.34 -6.65 -7.48
C MET A 28 -5.26 -6.23 -8.47
N ALA A 29 -3.99 -6.40 -8.08
CA ALA A 29 -2.85 -6.04 -8.92
C ALA A 29 -2.83 -6.87 -10.21
N ALA A 30 -3.12 -8.16 -10.11
CA ALA A 30 -3.17 -9.04 -11.28
C ALA A 30 -4.27 -8.58 -12.26
N ARG A 31 -5.43 -8.21 -11.73
CA ARG A 31 -6.54 -7.73 -12.58
C ARG A 31 -6.20 -6.42 -13.28
N LEU A 32 -5.57 -5.50 -12.57
CA LEU A 32 -5.18 -4.23 -13.18
C LEU A 32 -4.08 -4.41 -14.22
N ALA A 33 -3.15 -5.34 -13.98
CA ALA A 33 -2.11 -5.65 -14.95
C ALA A 33 -2.71 -6.19 -16.26
N GLU A 34 -3.78 -6.95 -16.17
CA GLU A 34 -4.49 -7.45 -17.36
C GLU A 34 -5.08 -6.33 -18.21
N THR A 35 -5.37 -5.18 -17.61
CA THR A 35 -5.86 -4.02 -18.35
C THR A 35 -4.73 -3.15 -18.93
N GLY A 36 -3.48 -3.57 -18.75
CA GLY A 36 -2.32 -2.85 -19.29
C GLY A 36 -1.75 -1.80 -18.38
N ILE A 37 -2.25 -1.65 -17.16
CA ILE A 37 -1.71 -0.70 -16.19
C ILE A 37 -0.49 -1.33 -15.51
N THR A 38 0.71 -0.78 -15.82
CA THR A 38 1.97 -1.34 -15.33
C THR A 38 2.77 -0.37 -14.47
N HIS A 39 2.31 0.88 -14.33
CA HIS A 39 2.94 1.90 -13.50
C HIS A 39 1.86 2.54 -12.64
N SER A 40 2.15 2.76 -11.37
CA SER A 40 1.20 3.37 -10.46
C SER A 40 1.92 4.10 -9.33
N ARG A 41 1.22 5.08 -8.75
CA ARG A 41 1.66 5.76 -7.55
C ARG A 41 0.75 5.33 -6.40
N LEU A 42 1.37 4.89 -5.32
CA LEU A 42 0.66 4.43 -4.13
C LEU A 42 0.90 5.40 -2.99
N GLU A 43 -0.17 5.91 -2.42
CA GLU A 43 -0.12 6.86 -1.31
C GLU A 43 -0.67 6.20 -0.06
N GLY A 44 0.13 6.26 1.02
CA GLY A 44 -0.27 5.75 2.31
C GLY A 44 -0.76 6.88 3.19
N HIS A 45 -1.80 6.60 3.94
CA HIS A 45 -2.38 7.53 4.92
C HIS A 45 -2.53 6.83 6.25
N THR A 46 -2.58 7.61 7.33
CA THR A 46 -2.95 7.11 8.65
C THR A 46 -4.03 8.01 9.21
N ASP A 47 -4.91 7.44 10.01
CA ASP A 47 -5.89 8.20 10.79
C ASP A 47 -5.53 8.16 12.28
N ASN A 48 -4.28 7.86 12.58
CA ASN A 48 -3.79 7.72 13.93
C ASN A 48 -3.55 9.06 14.60
N TYR A 49 -3.67 9.06 15.90
CA TYR A 49 -3.22 10.17 16.74
C TYR A 49 -1.70 10.11 16.88
N GLY A 50 -1.11 11.20 17.34
CA GLY A 50 0.31 11.25 17.65
C GLY A 50 1.10 12.15 16.72
N GLU A 51 2.41 12.01 16.75
CA GLU A 51 3.34 12.89 16.06
C GLU A 51 3.22 12.75 14.55
N ASP A 52 3.27 13.88 13.84
CA ASP A 52 3.19 13.89 12.38
C ASP A 52 4.33 13.09 11.75
N SER A 53 5.55 13.24 12.26
CA SER A 53 6.70 12.51 11.74
C SER A 53 6.54 11.00 11.87
N TYR A 54 5.98 10.54 13.00
CA TYR A 54 5.70 9.12 13.20
C TYR A 54 4.68 8.62 12.18
N ASN A 55 3.59 9.37 11.99
CA ASN A 55 2.53 8.98 11.07
C ASN A 55 2.98 9.04 9.62
N GLU A 56 3.80 10.01 9.25
CA GLU A 56 4.37 10.06 7.90
C GLU A 56 5.26 8.84 7.64
N ALA A 57 6.13 8.50 8.59
CA ALA A 57 6.99 7.33 8.45
C ALA A 57 6.18 6.03 8.37
N LEU A 58 5.18 5.90 9.22
CA LEU A 58 4.32 4.71 9.22
C LEU A 58 3.55 4.58 7.90
N SER A 59 2.99 5.69 7.42
CA SER A 59 2.23 5.68 6.17
C SER A 59 3.12 5.34 4.97
N LEU A 60 4.37 5.79 4.97
CA LEU A 60 5.31 5.42 3.92
C LEU A 60 5.65 3.93 3.97
N LYS A 61 5.91 3.40 5.15
CA LYS A 61 6.18 1.96 5.31
C LYS A 61 4.99 1.12 4.85
N ARG A 62 3.78 1.58 5.15
CA ARG A 62 2.56 0.90 4.69
C ARG A 62 2.42 0.96 3.18
N ALA A 63 2.68 2.12 2.58
CA ALA A 63 2.64 2.25 1.12
C ALA A 63 3.67 1.32 0.46
N ASN A 64 4.86 1.20 1.05
CA ASN A 64 5.88 0.30 0.52
C ASN A 64 5.46 -1.17 0.64
N SER A 65 4.81 -1.55 1.74
CA SER A 65 4.31 -2.91 1.91
C SER A 65 3.26 -3.26 0.85
N VAL A 66 2.35 -2.32 0.58
CA VAL A 66 1.35 -2.50 -0.48
C VAL A 66 2.03 -2.59 -1.84
N ALA A 67 3.02 -1.73 -2.10
CA ALA A 67 3.72 -1.73 -3.38
C ALA A 67 4.48 -3.04 -3.63
N ASP A 68 5.11 -3.59 -2.59
CA ASP A 68 5.81 -4.86 -2.70
C ASP A 68 4.84 -6.00 -3.08
N ALA A 69 3.70 -6.07 -2.39
CA ALA A 69 2.67 -7.06 -2.68
C ALA A 69 2.04 -6.83 -4.06
N TRP A 70 1.85 -5.58 -4.44
CA TRP A 70 1.30 -5.21 -5.75
C TRP A 70 2.21 -5.67 -6.87
N ALA A 71 3.50 -5.40 -6.77
CA ALA A 71 4.47 -5.81 -7.79
C ALA A 71 4.48 -7.33 -7.96
N GLU A 72 4.40 -8.07 -6.85
CA GLU A 72 4.31 -9.52 -6.89
C GLU A 72 3.06 -10.00 -7.60
N GLY A 73 1.90 -9.44 -7.25
CA GLY A 73 0.63 -9.84 -7.83
C GLY A 73 0.51 -9.52 -9.30
N ALA A 74 0.98 -8.34 -9.70
CA ALA A 74 0.94 -7.89 -11.09
C ALA A 74 2.08 -8.48 -11.93
N LYS A 75 3.09 -9.05 -11.30
CA LYS A 75 4.30 -9.56 -11.97
C LYS A 75 5.01 -8.46 -12.76
N ILE A 76 5.16 -7.30 -12.12
CA ILE A 76 5.85 -6.16 -12.70
C ILE A 76 7.04 -5.79 -11.82
N PRO A 77 8.02 -5.05 -12.37
CA PRO A 77 9.13 -4.58 -11.55
C PRO A 77 8.63 -3.64 -10.45
N ARG A 78 9.20 -3.79 -9.26
CA ARG A 78 8.87 -2.91 -8.12
C ARG A 78 9.10 -1.44 -8.48
N SER A 79 10.11 -1.16 -9.32
CA SER A 79 10.46 0.18 -9.77
C SER A 79 9.38 0.86 -10.62
N ASN A 80 8.39 0.09 -11.11
CA ASN A 80 7.24 0.68 -11.81
C ASN A 80 6.27 1.36 -10.85
N LEU A 81 6.46 1.18 -9.56
CA LEU A 81 5.57 1.73 -8.54
C LEU A 81 6.32 2.77 -7.73
N THR A 82 5.68 3.91 -7.53
CA THR A 82 6.18 4.94 -6.62
C THR A 82 5.31 4.99 -5.38
N THR A 83 5.91 5.34 -4.26
CA THR A 83 5.21 5.36 -2.98
C THR A 83 5.38 6.71 -2.30
N ARG A 84 4.37 7.08 -1.53
CA ARG A 84 4.38 8.31 -0.77
C ARG A 84 3.62 8.12 0.54
N GLY A 85 4.18 8.61 1.63
CA GLY A 85 3.52 8.59 2.93
C GLY A 85 3.03 9.98 3.27
N LEU A 86 1.73 10.12 3.47
CA LEU A 86 1.08 11.41 3.74
C LEU A 86 0.69 11.58 5.20
N GLY A 87 0.90 10.56 6.03
CA GLY A 87 0.53 10.62 7.43
C GLY A 87 -0.96 10.84 7.60
N LYS A 88 -1.33 11.83 8.42
CA LYS A 88 -2.72 12.18 8.71
C LYS A 88 -3.33 13.15 7.69
N LYS A 89 -2.60 13.55 6.71
CA LYS A 89 -3.03 14.57 5.75
C LYS A 89 -4.11 14.09 4.77
#